data_9137b23d7425ca18725db67929cbbd33
#
_entry.id   9137b23d7425ca18725db67929cbbd33
#
_cell.length_a   1.000
_cell.length_b   1.000
_cell.length_c   1.000
_cell.angle_alpha   90.00
_cell.angle_beta   90.00
_cell.angle_gamma   90.00
#
_symmetry.space_group_name_H-M   'P 1'
#
loop_
_entity.id
_entity.type
_entity.pdbx_description
1 polymer ?
#
loop_
_entity_poly.entity_id
_entity_poly.type
_entity_poly.pdbx_seq_one_letter_code
_entity_poly.pdbx_strand_id
1 'polypeptide(L)'
;RWPGGMLTNFVTIRKAVKKMNAIDRMKIDGTFETLSKKEKLQVSRQRAKLEKNLGSISEMTRLPGAIFVVDTMNEKISVQEANKLNIPIFAMVDTNCDPNEVDFLIPSNDDASKSIEKILGIVCDGIQESLEERKKEKEIAEQKKLEEAIASKDSGESDSSEE
;
A
#
# COMPACT_ATOMS: atom_id res chain seq x y z
N ARG A 1 0.07 9.02 -13.51
CA ARG A 1 -0.35 10.28 -12.89
C ARG A 1 -1.33 9.99 -11.77
N TRP A 2 -1.17 10.65 -10.62
CA TRP A 2 -2.03 10.48 -9.45
C TRP A 2 -3.49 10.83 -9.76
N PRO A 3 -4.46 9.92 -9.60
CA PRO A 3 -5.86 10.26 -9.75
C PRO A 3 -6.34 11.07 -8.53
N GLY A 4 -6.98 12.21 -8.77
CA GLY A 4 -7.53 13.04 -7.69
C GLY A 4 -8.53 12.27 -6.82
N GLY A 5 -8.46 12.48 -5.51
CA GLY A 5 -9.28 11.79 -4.51
C GLY A 5 -8.75 10.43 -4.08
N MET A 6 -7.53 10.06 -4.45
CA MET A 6 -6.97 8.75 -4.09
C MET A 6 -6.86 8.56 -2.58
N LEU A 7 -6.47 9.60 -1.84
CA LEU A 7 -6.41 9.59 -0.38
C LEU A 7 -7.67 10.19 0.23
N THR A 8 -8.08 11.37 -0.21
CA THR A 8 -9.19 12.12 0.37
C THR A 8 -10.57 11.50 0.12
N ASN A 9 -10.72 10.72 -0.96
CA ASN A 9 -11.94 9.97 -1.28
C ASN A 9 -11.67 8.48 -1.43
N PHE A 10 -10.91 7.93 -0.50
CA PHE A 10 -10.47 6.54 -0.51
C PHE A 10 -11.62 5.52 -0.58
N VAL A 11 -12.76 5.84 0.02
CA VAL A 11 -13.96 4.97 -0.03
C VAL A 11 -14.43 4.75 -1.48
N THR A 12 -14.43 5.80 -2.29
CA THR A 12 -14.82 5.70 -3.71
C THR A 12 -13.78 4.94 -4.53
N ILE A 13 -12.50 5.18 -4.26
CA ILE A 13 -11.40 4.45 -4.89
C ILE A 13 -11.51 2.95 -4.56
N ARG A 14 -11.76 2.57 -3.31
CA ARG A 14 -12.00 1.17 -2.93
C ARG A 14 -13.22 0.53 -3.61
N LYS A 15 -14.28 1.30 -3.86
CA LYS A 15 -15.42 0.80 -4.66
C LYS A 15 -14.99 0.47 -6.09
N ALA A 16 -14.16 1.32 -6.69
CA ALA A 16 -13.63 1.10 -8.04
C ALA A 16 -12.70 -0.13 -8.09
N VAL A 17 -11.82 -0.31 -7.09
CA VAL A 17 -10.98 -1.50 -6.94
C VAL A 17 -11.83 -2.76 -6.76
N LYS A 18 -12.86 -2.72 -5.89
CA LYS A 18 -13.79 -3.85 -5.74
C LYS A 18 -14.48 -4.22 -7.04
N LYS A 19 -14.84 -3.22 -7.86
CA LYS A 19 -15.43 -3.46 -9.19
C LYS A 19 -14.45 -4.15 -10.13
N MET A 20 -13.17 -3.77 -10.10
CA MET A 20 -12.11 -4.44 -10.87
C MET A 20 -11.98 -5.91 -10.46
N ASN A 21 -11.87 -6.18 -9.16
CA ASN A 21 -11.77 -7.53 -8.62
C ASN A 21 -13.02 -8.38 -8.91
N ALA A 22 -14.21 -7.76 -8.93
CA ALA A 22 -15.44 -8.45 -9.30
C ALA A 22 -15.42 -8.91 -10.77
N ILE A 23 -14.88 -8.09 -11.67
CA ILE A 23 -14.70 -8.47 -13.08
C ILE A 23 -13.72 -9.66 -13.20
N ASP A 24 -12.66 -9.67 -12.42
CA ASP A 24 -11.69 -10.76 -12.43
C ASP A 24 -12.31 -12.06 -11.89
N ARG A 25 -13.14 -12.00 -10.85
CA ARG A 25 -13.92 -13.14 -10.37
C ARG A 25 -14.89 -13.66 -11.42
N MET A 26 -15.63 -12.78 -12.14
CA MET A 26 -16.53 -13.20 -13.21
C MET A 26 -15.80 -14.02 -14.31
N LYS A 27 -14.51 -13.75 -14.55
CA LYS A 27 -13.71 -14.54 -15.50
C LYS A 27 -13.38 -15.93 -14.95
N ILE A 28 -13.11 -16.03 -13.65
CA ILE A 28 -12.78 -17.29 -12.97
C ILE A 28 -14.04 -18.18 -12.85
N ASP A 29 -15.18 -17.57 -12.49
CA ASP A 29 -16.45 -18.27 -12.27
C ASP A 29 -17.16 -18.69 -13.57
N GLY A 30 -16.59 -18.36 -14.74
CA GLY A 30 -17.20 -18.67 -16.04
C GLY A 30 -18.38 -17.78 -16.42
N THR A 31 -18.87 -16.91 -15.55
CA THR A 31 -19.97 -15.96 -15.84
C THR A 31 -19.62 -15.03 -17.01
N PHE A 32 -18.35 -14.74 -17.18
CA PHE A 32 -17.89 -13.94 -18.32
C PHE A 32 -18.22 -14.59 -19.67
N GLU A 33 -18.23 -15.94 -19.75
CA GLU A 33 -18.52 -16.67 -21.00
C GLU A 33 -19.99 -16.60 -21.42
N THR A 34 -20.89 -16.37 -20.49
CA THR A 34 -22.34 -16.25 -20.77
C THR A 34 -22.73 -14.89 -21.38
N LEU A 35 -21.84 -13.89 -21.29
CA LEU A 35 -22.08 -12.55 -21.82
C LEU A 35 -22.03 -12.51 -23.34
N SER A 36 -22.80 -11.59 -23.94
CA SER A 36 -22.72 -11.30 -25.37
C SER A 36 -21.35 -10.75 -25.77
N LYS A 37 -20.96 -10.87 -27.04
CA LYS A 37 -19.69 -10.37 -27.56
C LYS A 37 -19.48 -8.87 -27.28
N LYS A 38 -20.54 -8.07 -27.35
CA LYS A 38 -20.51 -6.62 -27.08
C LYS A 38 -20.23 -6.37 -25.58
N GLU A 39 -20.88 -7.08 -24.71
CA GLU A 39 -20.69 -6.95 -23.25
C GLU A 39 -19.30 -7.43 -22.83
N LYS A 40 -18.81 -8.55 -23.34
CA LYS A 40 -17.44 -9.02 -23.11
C LYS A 40 -16.41 -7.94 -23.44
N LEU A 41 -16.56 -7.31 -24.60
CA LEU A 41 -15.67 -6.23 -25.02
C LEU A 41 -15.76 -5.01 -24.09
N GLN A 42 -16.96 -4.62 -23.68
CA GLN A 42 -17.19 -3.48 -22.82
C GLN A 42 -16.60 -3.70 -21.40
N VAL A 43 -16.83 -4.88 -20.83
CA VAL A 43 -16.29 -5.29 -19.51
C VAL A 43 -14.75 -5.37 -19.56
N SER A 44 -14.17 -5.93 -20.63
CA SER A 44 -12.72 -6.01 -20.81
C SER A 44 -12.07 -4.64 -20.90
N ARG A 45 -12.66 -3.71 -21.67
CA ARG A 45 -12.19 -2.32 -21.78
C ARG A 45 -12.28 -1.60 -20.43
N GLN A 46 -13.38 -1.81 -19.69
CA GLN A 46 -13.56 -1.22 -18.35
C GLN A 46 -12.51 -1.75 -17.38
N ARG A 47 -12.25 -3.06 -17.36
CA ARG A 47 -11.21 -3.65 -16.53
C ARG A 47 -9.83 -3.06 -16.86
N ALA A 48 -9.45 -3.01 -18.13
CA ALA A 48 -8.17 -2.46 -18.57
C ALA A 48 -7.99 -0.98 -18.13
N LYS A 49 -9.07 -0.18 -18.20
CA LYS A 49 -9.04 1.21 -17.72
C LYS A 49 -8.85 1.31 -16.21
N LEU A 50 -9.53 0.45 -15.44
CA LEU A 50 -9.38 0.42 -13.98
C LEU A 50 -7.99 -0.06 -13.58
N GLU A 51 -7.47 -1.11 -14.22
CA GLU A 51 -6.14 -1.65 -13.96
C GLU A 51 -5.04 -0.64 -14.24
N LYS A 52 -5.11 0.07 -15.36
CA LYS A 52 -4.15 1.13 -15.69
C LYS A 52 -4.09 2.22 -14.62
N ASN A 53 -5.21 2.58 -14.02
CA ASN A 53 -5.28 3.68 -13.06
C ASN A 53 -5.13 3.25 -11.60
N LEU A 54 -5.57 2.04 -11.25
CA LEU A 54 -5.73 1.59 -9.86
C LEU A 54 -5.09 0.21 -9.60
N GLY A 55 -4.45 -0.40 -10.60
CA GLY A 55 -3.86 -1.73 -10.46
C GLY A 55 -2.81 -1.80 -9.35
N SER A 56 -1.96 -0.79 -9.25
CA SER A 56 -0.89 -0.72 -8.24
C SER A 56 -1.41 -0.63 -6.78
N ILE A 57 -2.65 -0.17 -6.59
CA ILE A 57 -3.27 -0.02 -5.25
C ILE A 57 -4.36 -1.05 -4.98
N SER A 58 -4.48 -2.09 -5.80
CA SER A 58 -5.51 -3.12 -5.67
C SER A 58 -5.53 -3.81 -4.31
N GLU A 59 -4.37 -3.97 -3.70
CA GLU A 59 -4.19 -4.62 -2.39
C GLU A 59 -4.25 -3.64 -1.21
N MET A 60 -4.28 -2.33 -1.47
CA MET A 60 -4.29 -1.33 -0.42
C MET A 60 -5.64 -1.33 0.32
N THR A 61 -5.62 -1.75 1.58
CA THR A 61 -6.83 -1.87 2.41
C THR A 61 -7.11 -0.66 3.29
N ARG A 62 -6.10 0.13 3.59
CA ARG A 62 -6.14 1.32 4.46
C ARG A 62 -5.32 2.46 3.85
N LEU A 63 -5.50 3.66 4.36
CA LEU A 63 -4.65 4.80 4.02
C LEU A 63 -3.20 4.53 4.41
N PRO A 64 -2.22 4.98 3.62
CA PRO A 64 -0.81 4.84 3.95
C PRO A 64 -0.45 5.69 5.17
N GLY A 65 0.55 5.25 5.95
CA GLY A 65 1.09 6.00 7.08
C GLY A 65 2.06 7.10 6.65
N ALA A 66 2.59 7.03 5.43
CA ALA A 66 3.44 8.04 4.80
C ALA A 66 3.37 7.87 3.28
N ILE A 67 3.75 8.91 2.55
CA ILE A 67 3.92 8.84 1.08
C ILE A 67 5.32 9.27 0.68
N PHE A 68 5.83 8.67 -0.38
CA PHE A 68 7.05 9.08 -1.05
C PHE A 68 6.72 9.63 -2.43
N VAL A 69 7.10 10.86 -2.71
CA VAL A 69 6.77 11.56 -3.95
C VAL A 69 8.04 11.85 -4.75
N VAL A 70 8.01 11.52 -6.02
CA VAL A 70 9.02 11.92 -7.00
C VAL A 70 8.40 13.00 -7.86
N ASP A 71 9.03 14.16 -7.92
CA ASP A 71 8.54 15.35 -8.64
C ASP A 71 7.23 15.91 -8.05
N THR A 72 7.37 16.78 -7.07
CA THR A 72 6.23 17.40 -6.38
C THR A 72 5.42 18.33 -7.29
N MET A 73 6.01 18.89 -8.35
CA MET A 73 5.29 19.73 -9.31
C MET A 73 4.30 18.93 -10.16
N ASN A 74 4.72 17.76 -10.65
CA ASN A 74 3.85 16.90 -11.45
C ASN A 74 2.78 16.21 -10.60
N GLU A 75 3.13 15.84 -9.37
CA GLU A 75 2.25 15.13 -8.43
C GLU A 75 1.68 16.05 -7.34
N LYS A 76 1.47 17.33 -7.65
CA LYS A 76 0.92 18.32 -6.72
C LYS A 76 -0.38 17.90 -6.04
N ILE A 77 -1.24 17.14 -6.74
CA ILE A 77 -2.49 16.64 -6.17
C ILE A 77 -2.20 15.67 -5.01
N SER A 78 -1.20 14.79 -5.14
CA SER A 78 -0.84 13.84 -4.07
C SER A 78 -0.34 14.55 -2.83
N VAL A 79 0.49 15.58 -3.00
CA VAL A 79 1.01 16.43 -1.92
C VAL A 79 -0.14 17.15 -1.20
N GLN A 80 -1.05 17.79 -1.95
CA GLN A 80 -2.20 18.48 -1.37
C GLN A 80 -3.15 17.53 -0.62
N GLU A 81 -3.39 16.34 -1.15
CA GLU A 81 -4.23 15.35 -0.47
C GLU A 81 -3.60 14.81 0.82
N ALA A 82 -2.28 14.55 0.80
CA ALA A 82 -1.56 14.10 1.96
C ALA A 82 -1.51 15.16 3.07
N ASN A 83 -1.20 16.40 2.71
CA ASN A 83 -1.23 17.54 3.64
C ASN A 83 -2.61 17.73 4.27
N LYS A 84 -3.68 17.59 3.48
CA LYS A 84 -5.06 17.67 4.00
C LYS A 84 -5.40 16.58 5.01
N LEU A 85 -4.76 15.43 4.91
CA LEU A 85 -4.98 14.29 5.81
C LEU A 85 -3.89 14.16 6.90
N ASN A 86 -2.95 15.09 6.95
CA ASN A 86 -1.78 15.06 7.84
C ASN A 86 -0.97 13.75 7.71
N ILE A 87 -0.79 13.29 6.48
CA ILE A 87 0.04 12.13 6.16
C ILE A 87 1.45 12.64 5.86
N PRO A 88 2.49 12.17 6.56
CA PRO A 88 3.88 12.58 6.33
C PRO A 88 4.32 12.36 4.89
N ILE A 89 4.98 13.40 4.32
CA ILE A 89 5.43 13.42 2.94
C ILE A 89 6.95 13.40 2.88
N PHE A 90 7.49 12.36 2.28
CA PHE A 90 8.88 12.29 1.85
C PHE A 90 8.92 12.58 0.36
N ALA A 91 9.78 13.48 -0.08
CA ALA A 91 9.82 13.83 -1.49
C ALA A 91 11.23 14.10 -2.02
N MET A 92 11.46 13.70 -3.26
CA MET A 92 12.55 14.21 -4.07
C MET A 92 12.16 15.60 -4.57
N VAL A 93 12.99 16.59 -4.29
CA VAL A 93 12.72 18.01 -4.56
C VAL A 93 13.85 18.58 -5.38
N ASP A 94 13.56 19.02 -6.58
CA ASP A 94 14.48 19.74 -7.47
C ASP A 94 14.28 21.27 -7.34
N THR A 95 15.04 22.04 -8.06
CA THR A 95 15.10 23.52 -8.01
C THR A 95 13.80 24.22 -8.42
N ASN A 96 12.91 23.53 -9.14
CA ASN A 96 11.60 24.00 -9.61
C ASN A 96 10.46 23.76 -8.61
N CYS A 97 10.73 23.12 -7.49
CA CYS A 97 9.73 22.69 -6.50
C CYS A 97 9.75 23.56 -5.24
N ASP A 98 8.60 23.72 -4.57
CA ASP A 98 8.51 24.38 -3.27
C ASP A 98 8.85 23.41 -2.13
N PRO A 99 9.95 23.62 -1.38
CA PRO A 99 10.33 22.72 -0.29
C PRO A 99 9.40 22.80 0.93
N ASN A 100 8.59 23.85 1.06
CA ASN A 100 7.71 24.03 2.21
C ASN A 100 6.45 23.15 2.17
N GLU A 101 6.13 22.55 1.02
CA GLU A 101 4.96 21.68 0.86
C GLU A 101 5.21 20.25 1.37
N VAL A 102 6.45 19.90 1.77
CA VAL A 102 6.83 18.53 2.17
C VAL A 102 7.50 18.51 3.54
N ASP A 103 7.31 17.41 4.29
CA ASP A 103 7.86 17.28 5.64
C ASP A 103 9.33 16.84 5.62
N PHE A 104 9.68 15.92 4.73
CA PHE A 104 11.03 15.36 4.59
C PHE A 104 11.50 15.48 3.13
N LEU A 105 12.29 16.49 2.86
CA LEU A 105 12.79 16.75 1.51
C LEU A 105 14.14 16.04 1.27
N ILE A 106 14.30 15.52 0.08
CA ILE A 106 15.56 14.96 -0.44
C ILE A 106 15.96 15.81 -1.65
N PRO A 107 16.92 16.74 -1.50
CA PRO A 107 17.36 17.57 -2.62
C PRO A 107 18.04 16.70 -3.68
N SER A 108 17.44 16.60 -4.84
CA SER A 108 17.94 15.72 -5.89
C SER A 108 17.29 16.03 -7.23
N ASN A 109 17.95 15.60 -8.30
CA ASN A 109 17.37 15.68 -9.63
C ASN A 109 16.27 14.61 -9.77
N ASP A 110 15.06 15.06 -10.05
CA ASP A 110 13.85 14.24 -10.18
C ASP A 110 13.50 13.85 -11.64
N ASP A 111 14.27 14.35 -12.63
CA ASP A 111 14.15 14.01 -14.05
C ASP A 111 15.08 12.86 -14.46
N ALA A 112 16.25 12.74 -13.82
CA ALA A 112 17.26 11.77 -14.19
C ALA A 112 16.95 10.37 -13.64
N SER A 113 16.64 9.40 -14.52
CA SER A 113 16.34 8.03 -14.14
C SER A 113 17.35 7.39 -13.19
N LYS A 114 18.67 7.67 -13.38
CA LYS A 114 19.75 7.17 -12.50
C LYS A 114 19.68 7.75 -11.08
N SER A 115 19.29 9.02 -10.95
CA SER A 115 19.10 9.67 -9.65
C SER A 115 17.94 9.06 -8.92
N ILE A 116 16.80 8.93 -9.60
CA ILE A 116 15.57 8.32 -9.07
C ILE A 116 15.82 6.88 -8.64
N GLU A 117 16.43 6.07 -9.51
CA GLU A 117 16.76 4.67 -9.23
C GLU A 117 17.63 4.50 -7.99
N LYS A 118 18.67 5.33 -7.86
CA LYS A 118 19.59 5.27 -6.72
C LYS A 118 18.90 5.62 -5.41
N ILE A 119 18.11 6.67 -5.38
CA ILE A 119 17.43 7.14 -4.16
C ILE A 119 16.33 6.17 -3.78
N LEU A 120 15.48 5.76 -4.74
CA LEU A 120 14.43 4.77 -4.48
C LEU A 120 15.01 3.43 -4.04
N GLY A 121 16.15 3.00 -4.60
CA GLY A 121 16.84 1.78 -4.15
C GLY A 121 17.16 1.85 -2.66
N ILE A 122 17.81 2.91 -2.21
CA ILE A 122 18.17 3.10 -0.79
C ILE A 122 16.92 3.11 0.11
N VAL A 123 15.85 3.79 -0.32
CA VAL A 123 14.60 3.85 0.44
C VAL A 123 13.94 2.48 0.52
N CYS A 124 13.90 1.74 -0.60
CA CYS A 124 13.32 0.40 -0.65
C CYS A 124 14.12 -0.60 0.21
N ASP A 125 15.45 -0.54 0.16
CA ASP A 125 16.32 -1.39 0.97
C ASP A 125 16.08 -1.15 2.47
N GLY A 126 16.02 0.11 2.92
CA GLY A 126 15.72 0.45 4.31
C GLY A 126 14.31 0.01 4.76
N ILE A 127 13.32 0.11 3.88
CA ILE A 127 11.97 -0.39 4.17
C ILE A 127 11.98 -1.92 4.30
N GLN A 128 12.69 -2.61 3.41
CA GLN A 128 12.79 -4.07 3.44
C GLN A 128 13.46 -4.57 4.72
N GLU A 129 14.60 -3.98 5.10
CA GLU A 129 15.29 -4.29 6.36
C GLU A 129 14.36 -4.13 7.57
N SER A 130 13.67 -2.99 7.67
CA SER A 130 12.73 -2.72 8.76
C SER A 130 11.54 -3.69 8.80
N LEU A 131 11.08 -4.15 7.63
CA LEU A 131 10.01 -5.15 7.56
C LEU A 131 10.48 -6.53 8.01
N GLU A 132 11.71 -6.90 7.70
CA GLU A 132 12.32 -8.17 8.15
C GLU A 132 12.56 -8.17 9.65
N GLU A 133 13.05 -7.07 10.22
CA GLU A 133 13.21 -6.91 11.67
C GLU A 133 11.86 -7.05 12.40
N ARG A 134 10.83 -6.37 11.92
CA ARG A 134 9.48 -6.47 12.50
C ARG A 134 8.88 -7.86 12.39
N LYS A 135 9.21 -8.63 11.37
CA LYS A 135 8.78 -10.04 11.27
C LYS A 135 9.48 -10.89 12.34
N LYS A 136 10.79 -10.75 12.49
CA LYS A 136 11.56 -11.46 13.52
C LYS A 136 11.07 -11.12 14.94
N GLU A 137 10.80 -9.84 15.21
CA GLU A 137 10.26 -9.41 16.51
C GLU A 137 8.89 -10.03 16.81
N LYS A 138 8.01 -10.12 15.79
CA LYS A 138 6.70 -10.78 15.94
C LYS A 138 6.83 -12.27 16.21
N GLU A 139 7.68 -12.96 15.47
CA GLU A 139 7.95 -14.40 15.67
C GLU A 139 8.48 -14.68 17.08
N ILE A 140 9.41 -13.86 17.56
CA ILE A 140 9.94 -13.96 18.93
C ILE A 140 8.84 -13.68 19.96
N ALA A 141 8.00 -12.68 19.73
CA ALA A 141 6.91 -12.34 20.63
C ALA A 141 5.81 -13.43 20.66
N GLU A 142 5.55 -14.08 19.53
CA GLU A 142 4.61 -15.20 19.46
C GLU A 142 5.17 -16.45 20.15
N GLN A 143 6.46 -16.74 19.97
CA GLN A 143 7.14 -17.85 20.67
C GLN A 143 7.11 -17.65 22.19
N LYS A 144 7.45 -16.47 22.70
CA LYS A 144 7.38 -16.17 24.14
C LYS A 144 5.97 -16.35 24.71
N LYS A 145 4.94 -15.87 23.98
CA LYS A 145 3.54 -16.07 24.42
C LYS A 145 3.14 -17.55 24.44
N LEU A 146 3.65 -18.35 23.51
CA LEU A 146 3.39 -19.78 23.47
C LEU A 146 4.07 -20.50 24.64
N GLU A 147 5.33 -20.15 24.93
CA GLU A 147 6.08 -20.66 26.07
C GLU A 147 5.42 -20.30 27.42
N GLU A 148 4.98 -19.05 27.58
CA GLU A 148 4.23 -18.60 28.77
C GLU A 148 2.89 -19.34 28.90
N ALA A 149 2.20 -19.60 27.80
CA ALA A 149 0.93 -20.34 27.81
C ALA A 149 1.12 -21.83 28.12
N ILE A 150 2.23 -22.44 27.75
CA ILE A 150 2.60 -23.82 28.11
C ILE A 150 2.98 -23.88 29.60
N ALA A 151 3.83 -22.98 30.07
CA ALA A 151 4.24 -22.91 31.47
C ALA A 151 3.07 -22.69 32.43
N SER A 152 2.05 -21.90 32.03
CA SER A 152 0.83 -21.68 32.81
C SER A 152 -0.11 -22.89 32.86
N LYS A 153 -0.03 -23.80 31.87
CA LYS A 153 -0.79 -25.06 31.86
C LYS A 153 -0.14 -26.14 32.73
N ASP A 154 1.19 -26.24 32.70
CA ASP A 154 1.94 -27.20 33.52
C ASP A 154 1.85 -26.91 35.01
N SER A 155 1.73 -25.62 35.39
CA SER A 155 1.53 -25.24 36.80
C SER A 155 0.11 -25.47 37.32
N GLY A 156 -0.87 -25.67 36.45
CA GLY A 156 -2.28 -25.94 36.82
C GLY A 156 -2.63 -27.43 36.98
N GLU A 157 -1.80 -28.36 36.52
CA GLU A 157 -2.06 -29.80 36.64
C GLU A 157 -1.42 -30.46 37.89
N SER A 158 -0.58 -29.73 38.63
CA SER A 158 0.04 -30.26 39.85
C SER A 158 -0.78 -30.10 41.12
N ASP A 159 -1.93 -29.40 41.09
CA ASP A 159 -2.73 -29.09 42.30
C ASP A 159 -4.02 -29.95 42.39
N SER A 160 -4.21 -30.95 41.52
CA SER A 160 -5.42 -31.79 41.52
C SER A 160 -5.19 -33.27 41.84
N SER A 161 -4.03 -33.62 42.43
CA SER A 161 -3.73 -35.02 42.78
C SER A 161 -3.43 -35.26 44.30
N GLU A 162 -3.87 -34.37 45.17
CA GLU A 162 -3.90 -34.61 46.64
C GLU A 162 -5.30 -34.28 47.21
N GLU A 163 -6.29 -35.17 46.99
CA GLU A 163 -7.41 -35.40 47.87
C GLU A 163 -7.88 -36.84 47.76
#